data_4fd138147b11fe3b9d992f9c0fe25a94
#
_entry.id   4fd138147b11fe3b9d992f9c0fe25a94
#
_cell.length_a   1.000
_cell.length_b   1.000
_cell.length_c   1.000
_cell.angle_alpha   90.00
_cell.angle_beta   90.00
_cell.angle_gamma   90.00
#
_symmetry.space_group_name_H-M   'P 1'
#
loop_
_entity.id
_entity.type
_entity.pdbx_description
1 polymer ?
#
loop_
_entity_poly.entity_id
_entity_poly.type
_entity_poly.pdbx_seq_one_letter_code
_entity_poly.pdbx_strand_id
1 'polypeptide(L)'
;MPSPPKAPAVQVWPIRLIIAAVVVLCMLLLAVAVLTLGHYSSRQNAIANAARTAQDAGRLITEQARRMLEPAQSTLRHLSFDPIARAGSLDERLDRLPVLLAELSANRLLSSLFVGYDNGDFILARPLDRAEVQRSVHAPAQAAFLVQSMTLQPDGTRRGEYLFFTDDQRLAERRLQPDYRFDPRTRPWYDAAVATAAPVQSLPYVFFTTRQVDLTLSQRSVAGGSVIGIDVVLDDLADRLAELRVTPGTRMALVTARQEVLAHPDMTRVLRVDGESITLKRLAELDEPALAELARQTGPGNPIVQYSTAHEDWLGVSLDFDVWQTQGTQLLVAMPNAELVGESERRRLQMMAMMAAVAALLLPVGWKAGASIGRNLDRLSRRAERIG
;
A
#
# COMPACT_ATOMS: atom_id res chain seq x y z
N MET A 1 41.29 -85.03 -15.50
CA MET A 1 41.36 -83.98 -14.48
C MET A 1 41.00 -82.69 -15.07
N PRO A 2 39.93 -82.06 -14.60
CA PRO A 2 39.52 -80.74 -15.12
C PRO A 2 40.40 -79.67 -14.54
N SER A 3 40.77 -78.69 -15.42
CA SER A 3 41.56 -77.49 -15.07
C SER A 3 40.90 -76.60 -14.02
N PRO A 4 41.61 -76.00 -13.07
CA PRO A 4 41.00 -75.12 -12.07
C PRO A 4 40.49 -73.83 -12.75
N PRO A 5 39.41 -73.25 -12.19
CA PRO A 5 38.81 -72.03 -12.71
C PRO A 5 39.79 -70.86 -12.55
N LYS A 6 39.99 -70.07 -13.64
CA LYS A 6 40.73 -68.83 -13.62
C LYS A 6 40.07 -67.82 -12.63
N ALA A 7 40.87 -67.42 -11.63
CA ALA A 7 40.45 -66.35 -10.70
C ALA A 7 40.12 -65.04 -11.49
N PRO A 8 39.10 -64.27 -11.08
CA PRO A 8 38.79 -63.01 -11.75
C PRO A 8 39.96 -62.03 -11.60
N ALA A 9 40.38 -61.45 -12.73
CA ALA A 9 41.39 -60.41 -12.76
C ALA A 9 40.90 -59.18 -11.99
N VAL A 10 41.47 -58.90 -10.83
CA VAL A 10 41.21 -57.66 -10.08
C VAL A 10 41.80 -56.52 -10.91
N GLN A 11 40.92 -55.70 -11.46
CA GLN A 11 41.28 -54.53 -12.25
C GLN A 11 41.81 -53.45 -11.29
N VAL A 12 43.14 -53.39 -11.12
CA VAL A 12 43.82 -52.43 -10.23
C VAL A 12 43.96 -51.11 -11.00
N TRP A 13 43.19 -50.17 -10.61
CA TRP A 13 43.27 -48.79 -11.16
C TRP A 13 44.61 -48.16 -10.71
N PRO A 14 45.34 -47.47 -11.63
CA PRO A 14 46.57 -46.82 -11.26
C PRO A 14 46.35 -45.72 -10.21
N ILE A 15 47.14 -45.70 -9.14
CA ILE A 15 47.00 -44.79 -7.97
C ILE A 15 46.82 -43.33 -8.40
N ARG A 16 47.45 -42.91 -9.50
CA ARG A 16 47.28 -41.56 -10.09
C ARG A 16 45.84 -41.23 -10.49
N LEU A 17 45.07 -42.22 -10.98
CA LEU A 17 43.67 -42.03 -11.37
C LEU A 17 42.75 -41.93 -10.12
N ILE A 18 43.08 -42.72 -9.09
CA ILE A 18 42.37 -42.68 -7.81
C ILE A 18 42.54 -41.30 -7.14
N ILE A 19 43.78 -40.79 -7.06
CA ILE A 19 44.08 -39.48 -6.47
C ILE A 19 43.40 -38.37 -7.28
N ALA A 20 43.45 -38.40 -8.59
CA ALA A 20 42.78 -37.41 -9.45
C ALA A 20 41.27 -37.48 -9.29
N ALA A 21 40.67 -38.67 -9.22
CA ALA A 21 39.23 -38.86 -9.01
C ALA A 21 38.78 -38.33 -7.64
N VAL A 22 39.54 -38.57 -6.58
CA VAL A 22 39.25 -38.06 -5.21
C VAL A 22 39.28 -36.52 -5.18
N VAL A 23 40.29 -35.91 -5.79
CA VAL A 23 40.43 -34.45 -5.87
C VAL A 23 39.25 -33.84 -6.64
N VAL A 24 38.89 -34.43 -7.79
CA VAL A 24 37.72 -33.97 -8.58
C VAL A 24 36.43 -34.15 -7.80
N LEU A 25 36.26 -35.28 -7.09
CA LEU A 25 35.07 -35.52 -6.27
C LEU A 25 34.97 -34.51 -5.11
N CYS A 26 36.07 -34.24 -4.41
CA CYS A 26 36.10 -33.22 -3.35
C CYS A 26 35.76 -31.81 -3.88
N MET A 27 36.30 -31.45 -5.06
CA MET A 27 35.95 -30.17 -5.71
C MET A 27 34.48 -30.09 -6.09
N LEU A 28 33.90 -31.16 -6.64
CA LEU A 28 32.47 -31.22 -6.98
C LEU A 28 31.59 -31.11 -5.73
N LEU A 29 31.91 -31.83 -4.68
CA LEU A 29 31.17 -31.73 -3.40
C LEU A 29 31.24 -30.35 -2.79
N LEU A 30 32.42 -29.71 -2.81
CA LEU A 30 32.57 -28.33 -2.35
C LEU A 30 31.76 -27.35 -3.21
N ALA A 31 31.80 -27.54 -4.53
CA ALA A 31 31.04 -26.72 -5.45
C ALA A 31 29.51 -26.83 -5.20
N VAL A 32 29.00 -28.05 -5.03
CA VAL A 32 27.59 -28.30 -4.70
C VAL A 32 27.24 -27.69 -3.35
N ALA A 33 28.07 -27.83 -2.33
CA ALA A 33 27.87 -27.24 -1.01
C ALA A 33 27.81 -25.70 -1.06
N VAL A 34 28.72 -25.05 -1.77
CA VAL A 34 28.76 -23.59 -1.94
C VAL A 34 27.54 -23.10 -2.72
N LEU A 35 27.12 -23.82 -3.77
CA LEU A 35 25.93 -23.49 -4.56
C LEU A 35 24.63 -23.59 -3.73
N THR A 36 24.48 -24.68 -2.97
CA THR A 36 23.28 -24.91 -2.17
C THR A 36 23.16 -23.91 -1.03
N LEU A 37 24.26 -23.68 -0.29
CA LEU A 37 24.32 -22.68 0.78
C LEU A 37 24.11 -21.26 0.24
N GLY A 38 24.75 -20.91 -0.87
CA GLY A 38 24.61 -19.62 -1.52
C GLY A 38 23.17 -19.37 -2.01
N HIS A 39 22.53 -20.40 -2.58
CA HIS A 39 21.13 -20.30 -3.03
C HIS A 39 20.17 -20.09 -1.84
N TYR A 40 20.33 -20.87 -0.78
CA TYR A 40 19.49 -20.76 0.41
C TYR A 40 19.63 -19.38 1.07
N SER A 41 20.87 -18.93 1.28
CA SER A 41 21.16 -17.62 1.85
C SER A 41 20.66 -16.46 0.98
N SER A 42 20.84 -16.53 -0.35
CA SER A 42 20.39 -15.50 -1.29
C SER A 42 18.86 -15.37 -1.29
N ARG A 43 18.14 -16.50 -1.28
CA ARG A 43 16.67 -16.50 -1.23
C ARG A 43 16.16 -15.88 0.08
N GLN A 44 16.71 -16.28 1.22
CA GLN A 44 16.31 -15.72 2.53
C GLN A 44 16.60 -14.22 2.61
N ASN A 45 17.77 -13.79 2.12
CA ASN A 45 18.11 -12.37 2.10
C ASN A 45 17.18 -11.56 1.16
N ALA A 46 16.80 -12.10 0.01
CA ALA A 46 15.86 -11.44 -0.91
C ALA A 46 14.49 -11.24 -0.25
N ILE A 47 13.96 -12.28 0.38
CA ILE A 47 12.67 -12.23 1.10
C ILE A 47 12.75 -11.25 2.28
N ALA A 48 13.81 -11.32 3.08
CA ALA A 48 13.99 -10.41 4.22
C ALA A 48 14.13 -8.94 3.77
N ASN A 49 14.86 -8.69 2.69
CA ASN A 49 15.00 -7.34 2.13
C ASN A 49 13.67 -6.84 1.56
N ALA A 50 12.92 -7.67 0.84
CA ALA A 50 11.61 -7.29 0.32
C ALA A 50 10.63 -6.95 1.45
N ALA A 51 10.61 -7.74 2.53
CA ALA A 51 9.79 -7.47 3.69
C ALA A 51 10.16 -6.13 4.35
N ARG A 52 11.46 -5.83 4.51
CA ARG A 52 11.94 -4.54 5.03
C ARG A 52 11.52 -3.39 4.13
N THR A 53 11.73 -3.51 2.81
CA THR A 53 11.35 -2.49 1.83
C THR A 53 9.83 -2.25 1.88
N ALA A 54 9.01 -3.29 1.99
CA ALA A 54 7.57 -3.15 2.15
C ALA A 54 7.18 -2.45 3.46
N GLN A 55 7.86 -2.77 4.57
CA GLN A 55 7.66 -2.08 5.84
C GLN A 55 8.06 -0.60 5.78
N ASP A 56 9.19 -0.29 5.16
CA ASP A 56 9.66 1.09 5.01
C ASP A 56 8.72 1.89 4.09
N ALA A 57 8.27 1.31 2.99
CA ALA A 57 7.25 1.89 2.12
C ALA A 57 5.93 2.15 2.89
N GLY A 58 5.46 1.18 3.67
CA GLY A 58 4.27 1.32 4.49
C GLY A 58 4.38 2.42 5.55
N ARG A 59 5.53 2.53 6.23
CA ARG A 59 5.81 3.63 7.16
C ARG A 59 5.80 4.99 6.46
N LEU A 60 6.38 5.07 5.26
CA LEU A 60 6.38 6.28 4.45
C LEU A 60 4.95 6.69 4.07
N ILE A 61 4.10 5.74 3.66
CA ILE A 61 2.68 5.97 3.37
C ILE A 61 1.95 6.51 4.60
N THR A 62 2.15 5.85 5.75
CA THR A 62 1.54 6.26 7.04
C THR A 62 1.94 7.68 7.42
N GLU A 63 3.23 8.00 7.31
CA GLU A 63 3.74 9.33 7.63
C GLU A 63 3.25 10.41 6.65
N GLN A 64 3.19 10.10 5.36
CA GLN A 64 2.62 11.01 4.35
C GLN A 64 1.14 11.26 4.61
N ALA A 65 0.35 10.21 4.89
CA ALA A 65 -1.06 10.36 5.23
C ALA A 65 -1.27 11.22 6.49
N ARG A 66 -0.42 11.05 7.51
CA ARG A 66 -0.46 11.90 8.71
C ARG A 66 -0.18 13.36 8.37
N ARG A 67 0.85 13.66 7.58
CA ARG A 67 1.18 15.02 7.13
C ARG A 67 0.09 15.65 6.27
N MET A 68 -0.65 14.86 5.51
CA MET A 68 -1.81 15.33 4.75
C MET A 68 -2.94 15.82 5.67
N LEU A 69 -3.13 15.18 6.83
CA LEU A 69 -4.20 15.53 7.76
C LEU A 69 -3.85 16.70 8.69
N GLU A 70 -2.58 16.97 8.98
CA GLU A 70 -2.16 18.07 9.86
C GLU A 70 -2.70 19.44 9.42
N PRO A 71 -2.59 19.85 8.14
CA PRO A 71 -3.18 21.11 7.70
C PRO A 71 -4.70 21.16 7.87
N ALA A 72 -5.40 20.06 7.54
CA ALA A 72 -6.85 19.97 7.71
C ALA A 72 -7.26 20.14 9.19
N GLN A 73 -6.54 19.51 10.12
CA GLN A 73 -6.77 19.67 11.56
C GLN A 73 -6.49 21.11 12.04
N SER A 74 -5.50 21.78 11.45
CA SER A 74 -5.19 23.19 11.76
C SER A 74 -6.31 24.10 11.29
N THR A 75 -6.74 23.95 10.03
CA THR A 75 -7.88 24.69 9.45
C THR A 75 -9.16 24.46 10.27
N LEU A 76 -9.43 23.21 10.66
CA LEU A 76 -10.60 22.89 11.49
C LEU A 76 -10.59 23.65 12.83
N ARG A 77 -9.45 23.68 13.51
CA ARG A 77 -9.27 24.43 14.75
C ARG A 77 -9.46 25.93 14.53
N HIS A 78 -8.89 26.52 13.50
CA HIS A 78 -9.05 27.94 13.21
C HIS A 78 -10.53 28.29 12.94
N LEU A 79 -11.20 27.51 12.11
CA LEU A 79 -12.60 27.72 11.79
C LEU A 79 -13.55 27.53 12.99
N SER A 80 -13.15 26.74 13.99
CA SER A 80 -13.97 26.58 15.22
C SER A 80 -14.10 27.86 16.05
N PHE A 81 -13.21 28.83 15.83
CA PHE A 81 -13.25 30.18 16.43
C PHE A 81 -13.79 31.23 15.46
N ASP A 82 -13.94 30.91 14.16
CA ASP A 82 -14.35 31.88 13.14
C ASP A 82 -15.80 32.33 13.35
N PRO A 83 -16.16 33.59 13.04
CA PRO A 83 -17.54 34.09 13.11
C PRO A 83 -18.55 33.24 12.34
N ILE A 84 -18.17 32.51 11.30
CA ILE A 84 -19.05 31.59 10.58
C ILE A 84 -19.72 30.56 11.50
N ALA A 85 -19.02 30.15 12.56
CA ALA A 85 -19.53 29.20 13.53
C ALA A 85 -20.78 29.71 14.28
N ARG A 86 -21.05 31.01 14.27
CA ARG A 86 -22.16 31.68 14.96
C ARG A 86 -23.12 32.42 14.02
N ALA A 87 -22.86 32.36 12.71
CA ALA A 87 -23.62 33.07 11.72
C ALA A 87 -25.11 32.61 11.70
N GLY A 88 -26.04 33.52 11.96
CA GLY A 88 -27.48 33.24 12.05
C GLY A 88 -28.20 33.28 10.70
N SER A 89 -27.61 33.91 9.68
CA SER A 89 -28.22 34.06 8.35
C SER A 89 -27.26 33.57 7.25
N LEU A 90 -27.81 33.34 6.06
CA LEU A 90 -27.03 32.98 4.90
C LEU A 90 -26.07 34.11 4.50
N ASP A 91 -26.48 35.36 4.59
CA ASP A 91 -25.68 36.52 4.25
C ASP A 91 -24.44 36.62 5.16
N GLU A 92 -24.60 36.47 6.48
CA GLU A 92 -23.49 36.43 7.43
C GLU A 92 -22.54 35.27 7.15
N ARG A 93 -23.02 34.11 6.68
CA ARG A 93 -22.19 32.96 6.28
C ARG A 93 -21.40 33.27 5.01
N LEU A 94 -22.05 33.94 4.03
CA LEU A 94 -21.43 34.34 2.78
C LEU A 94 -20.38 35.44 2.99
N ASP A 95 -20.51 36.30 3.98
CA ASP A 95 -19.50 37.29 4.37
C ASP A 95 -18.17 36.61 4.77
N ARG A 96 -18.25 35.35 5.24
CA ARG A 96 -17.06 34.55 5.60
C ARG A 96 -16.56 33.67 4.46
N LEU A 97 -17.26 33.62 3.34
CA LEU A 97 -16.88 32.80 2.19
C LEU A 97 -15.45 33.03 1.70
N PRO A 98 -14.90 34.26 1.63
CA PRO A 98 -13.52 34.48 1.22
C PRO A 98 -12.49 33.69 2.05
N VAL A 99 -12.74 33.52 3.35
CA VAL A 99 -11.86 32.73 4.25
C VAL A 99 -11.92 31.25 3.88
N LEU A 100 -13.14 30.69 3.69
CA LEU A 100 -13.29 29.29 3.31
C LEU A 100 -12.66 28.99 1.95
N LEU A 101 -12.88 29.87 0.97
CA LEU A 101 -12.30 29.69 -0.37
C LEU A 101 -10.77 29.82 -0.37
N ALA A 102 -10.20 30.71 0.46
CA ALA A 102 -8.75 30.83 0.63
C ALA A 102 -8.15 29.54 1.20
N GLU A 103 -8.78 28.94 2.25
CA GLU A 103 -8.33 27.67 2.83
C GLU A 103 -8.41 26.51 1.81
N LEU A 104 -9.53 26.42 1.05
CA LEU A 104 -9.68 25.42 -0.01
C LEU A 104 -8.64 25.58 -1.14
N SER A 105 -8.31 26.83 -1.52
CA SER A 105 -7.31 27.11 -2.54
C SER A 105 -5.89 26.84 -2.07
N ALA A 106 -5.61 27.07 -0.79
CA ALA A 106 -4.29 26.84 -0.19
C ALA A 106 -3.97 25.36 -0.01
N ASN A 107 -5.02 24.52 0.18
CA ASN A 107 -4.84 23.09 0.44
C ASN A 107 -5.74 22.23 -0.47
N ARG A 108 -5.15 21.71 -1.55
CA ARG A 108 -5.85 20.86 -2.54
C ARG A 108 -6.36 19.52 -2.02
N LEU A 109 -5.93 19.12 -0.83
CA LEU A 109 -6.42 17.90 -0.19
C LEU A 109 -7.82 18.08 0.41
N LEU A 110 -8.22 19.33 0.65
CA LEU A 110 -9.56 19.64 1.14
C LEU A 110 -10.56 19.57 0.01
N SER A 111 -11.46 18.59 0.05
CA SER A 111 -12.53 18.46 -0.93
C SER A 111 -13.74 19.33 -0.60
N SER A 112 -13.94 19.65 0.67
CA SER A 112 -14.96 20.62 1.12
C SER A 112 -14.68 21.13 2.53
N LEU A 113 -15.22 22.33 2.82
CA LEU A 113 -15.36 22.91 4.15
C LEU A 113 -16.84 23.19 4.41
N PHE A 114 -17.34 22.85 5.60
CA PHE A 114 -18.75 23.01 5.88
C PHE A 114 -19.03 23.30 7.36
N VAL A 115 -20.21 23.86 7.59
CA VAL A 115 -20.73 24.12 8.94
C VAL A 115 -22.17 23.65 9.02
N GLY A 116 -22.44 22.79 10.00
CA GLY A 116 -23.79 22.38 10.37
C GLY A 116 -24.21 23.08 11.67
N TYR A 117 -25.38 23.68 11.67
CA TYR A 117 -25.89 24.43 12.80
C TYR A 117 -26.94 23.63 13.60
N ASP A 118 -27.12 23.93 14.86
CA ASP A 118 -28.08 23.26 15.76
C ASP A 118 -29.55 23.44 15.38
N ASN A 119 -29.87 24.52 14.66
CA ASN A 119 -31.18 24.71 14.04
C ASN A 119 -31.40 23.86 12.76
N GLY A 120 -30.37 23.12 12.32
CA GLY A 120 -30.39 22.30 11.11
C GLY A 120 -30.04 23.05 9.84
N ASP A 121 -29.60 24.30 9.92
CA ASP A 121 -29.02 25.01 8.79
C ASP A 121 -27.67 24.39 8.43
N PHE A 122 -27.27 24.60 7.19
CA PHE A 122 -26.01 24.02 6.66
C PHE A 122 -25.43 24.93 5.58
N ILE A 123 -24.10 25.02 5.56
CA ILE A 123 -23.35 25.61 4.46
C ILE A 123 -22.14 24.73 4.18
N LEU A 124 -21.88 24.49 2.90
CA LEU A 124 -20.69 23.77 2.43
C LEU A 124 -20.09 24.53 1.26
N ALA A 125 -18.79 24.75 1.28
CA ALA A 125 -18.00 25.24 0.16
C ALA A 125 -17.06 24.16 -0.36
N ARG A 126 -16.95 24.02 -1.69
CA ARG A 126 -16.04 23.09 -2.35
C ARG A 126 -15.47 23.65 -3.64
N PRO A 127 -14.23 23.27 -4.01
CA PRO A 127 -13.69 23.58 -5.33
C PRO A 127 -14.38 22.76 -6.42
N LEU A 128 -14.43 23.29 -7.63
CA LEU A 128 -14.91 22.64 -8.85
C LEU A 128 -13.76 22.35 -9.81
N ASP A 129 -12.63 21.90 -9.28
CA ASP A 129 -11.41 21.59 -10.03
C ASP A 129 -11.43 20.20 -10.70
N ARG A 130 -12.38 19.33 -10.26
CA ARG A 130 -12.54 17.97 -10.79
C ARG A 130 -13.72 17.89 -11.76
N ALA A 131 -13.48 17.39 -12.98
CA ALA A 131 -14.50 17.30 -14.04
C ALA A 131 -15.72 16.44 -13.63
N GLU A 132 -15.54 15.46 -12.75
CA GLU A 132 -16.62 14.61 -12.25
C GLU A 132 -17.57 15.37 -11.34
N VAL A 133 -17.00 16.19 -10.44
CA VAL A 133 -17.79 17.07 -9.54
C VAL A 133 -18.53 18.12 -10.35
N GLN A 134 -17.86 18.78 -11.32
CA GLN A 134 -18.49 19.74 -12.22
C GLN A 134 -19.71 19.15 -12.94
N ARG A 135 -19.55 17.92 -13.47
CA ARG A 135 -20.65 17.22 -14.16
C ARG A 135 -21.80 16.84 -13.23
N SER A 136 -21.50 16.34 -12.02
CA SER A 136 -22.52 15.90 -11.07
C SER A 136 -23.45 17.02 -10.60
N VAL A 137 -22.92 18.26 -10.50
CA VAL A 137 -23.68 19.45 -10.07
C VAL A 137 -24.10 20.34 -11.24
N HIS A 138 -23.84 19.94 -12.48
CA HIS A 138 -24.09 20.72 -13.70
C HIS A 138 -23.53 22.15 -13.57
N ALA A 139 -22.25 22.26 -13.20
CA ALA A 139 -21.60 23.52 -12.91
C ALA A 139 -21.51 24.40 -14.17
N PRO A 140 -21.75 25.72 -14.05
CA PRO A 140 -21.45 26.68 -15.12
C PRO A 140 -19.96 26.65 -15.47
N ALA A 141 -19.62 26.86 -16.74
CA ALA A 141 -18.24 26.75 -17.24
C ALA A 141 -17.25 27.70 -16.55
N GLN A 142 -17.70 28.86 -16.06
CA GLN A 142 -16.88 29.85 -15.36
C GLN A 142 -16.80 29.63 -13.85
N ALA A 143 -17.51 28.62 -13.30
CA ALA A 143 -17.53 28.36 -11.88
C ALA A 143 -16.26 27.63 -11.42
N ALA A 144 -15.59 28.19 -10.42
CA ALA A 144 -14.45 27.59 -9.74
C ALA A 144 -14.81 26.95 -8.39
N PHE A 145 -15.89 27.46 -7.77
CA PHE A 145 -16.36 26.96 -6.48
C PHE A 145 -17.88 26.78 -6.47
N LEU A 146 -18.33 25.82 -5.69
CA LEU A 146 -19.73 25.61 -5.35
C LEU A 146 -19.94 25.84 -3.86
N VAL A 147 -20.93 26.66 -3.52
CA VAL A 147 -21.49 26.75 -2.16
C VAL A 147 -22.86 26.09 -2.14
N GLN A 148 -23.03 25.08 -1.31
CA GLN A 148 -24.31 24.45 -1.04
C GLN A 148 -24.86 25.02 0.27
N SER A 149 -26.06 25.46 0.27
CA SER A 149 -26.73 26.02 1.47
C SER A 149 -28.05 25.35 1.73
N MET A 150 -28.34 25.10 2.99
CA MET A 150 -29.68 24.75 3.51
C MET A 150 -30.03 25.72 4.62
N THR A 151 -31.14 26.41 4.48
CA THR A 151 -31.60 27.39 5.45
C THR A 151 -33.05 27.13 5.89
N LEU A 152 -33.31 27.26 7.18
CA LEU A 152 -34.65 27.23 7.74
C LEU A 152 -35.32 28.58 7.49
N GLN A 153 -36.47 28.58 6.83
CA GLN A 153 -37.23 29.78 6.57
C GLN A 153 -38.18 30.13 7.74
N PRO A 154 -38.63 31.39 7.88
CA PRO A 154 -39.56 31.79 8.95
C PRO A 154 -40.87 31.02 8.96
N ASP A 155 -41.29 30.47 7.82
CA ASP A 155 -42.50 29.64 7.70
C ASP A 155 -42.25 28.16 8.10
N GLY A 156 -41.08 27.83 8.57
CA GLY A 156 -40.65 26.46 8.93
C GLY A 156 -40.24 25.57 7.76
N THR A 157 -40.29 26.07 6.53
CA THR A 157 -39.80 25.34 5.36
C THR A 157 -38.29 25.39 5.28
N ARG A 158 -37.68 24.41 4.57
CA ARG A 158 -36.24 24.40 4.30
C ARG A 158 -35.97 24.78 2.85
N ARG A 159 -35.02 25.69 2.67
CA ARG A 159 -34.61 26.16 1.35
C ARG A 159 -33.22 25.71 1.04
N GLY A 160 -33.09 24.83 0.03
CA GLY A 160 -31.82 24.39 -0.52
C GLY A 160 -31.38 25.23 -1.72
N GLU A 161 -30.12 25.63 -1.74
CA GLU A 161 -29.55 26.46 -2.81
C GLU A 161 -28.13 26.02 -3.17
N TYR A 162 -27.84 26.12 -4.46
CA TYR A 162 -26.47 26.04 -5.00
C TYR A 162 -26.05 27.40 -5.51
N LEU A 163 -24.94 27.91 -5.01
CA LEU A 163 -24.33 29.17 -5.43
C LEU A 163 -22.99 28.87 -6.07
N PHE A 164 -22.83 29.23 -7.30
CA PHE A 164 -21.61 29.02 -8.07
C PHE A 164 -20.78 30.30 -8.10
N PHE A 165 -19.52 30.19 -7.72
CA PHE A 165 -18.61 31.32 -7.67
C PHE A 165 -17.46 31.12 -8.66
N THR A 166 -17.02 32.19 -9.27
CA THR A 166 -15.83 32.26 -10.12
C THR A 166 -14.54 32.22 -9.27
N ASP A 167 -13.39 32.05 -9.90
CA ASP A 167 -12.09 32.07 -9.23
C ASP A 167 -11.81 33.40 -8.50
N ASP A 168 -12.28 34.52 -9.05
CA ASP A 168 -12.24 35.85 -8.41
C ASP A 168 -13.38 36.07 -7.41
N GLN A 169 -14.02 34.99 -6.93
CA GLN A 169 -15.03 34.97 -5.86
C GLN A 169 -16.31 35.75 -6.18
N ARG A 170 -16.64 36.00 -7.44
CA ARG A 170 -17.90 36.61 -7.85
C ARG A 170 -18.98 35.55 -8.03
N LEU A 171 -20.18 35.85 -7.59
CA LEU A 171 -21.34 34.98 -7.81
C LEU A 171 -21.68 34.91 -9.31
N ALA A 172 -21.47 33.71 -9.90
CA ALA A 172 -21.75 33.44 -11.30
C ALA A 172 -23.23 33.01 -11.51
N GLU A 173 -23.71 32.15 -10.62
CA GLU A 173 -25.09 31.64 -10.69
C GLU A 173 -25.61 31.29 -9.30
N ARG A 174 -26.93 31.52 -9.07
CA ARG A 174 -27.65 31.04 -7.90
C ARG A 174 -28.82 30.17 -8.36
N ARG A 175 -28.88 28.94 -7.87
CA ARG A 175 -29.84 27.93 -8.31
C ARG A 175 -30.57 27.35 -7.11
N LEU A 176 -31.89 27.44 -7.09
CA LEU A 176 -32.74 26.77 -6.11
C LEU A 176 -32.64 25.24 -6.33
N GLN A 177 -32.57 24.50 -5.25
CA GLN A 177 -32.53 23.03 -5.24
C GLN A 177 -33.67 22.50 -4.35
N PRO A 178 -34.91 22.43 -4.87
CA PRO A 178 -36.09 22.04 -4.06
C PRO A 178 -35.98 20.63 -3.47
N ASP A 179 -35.23 19.75 -4.18
CA ASP A 179 -35.02 18.35 -3.78
C ASP A 179 -33.83 18.16 -2.85
N TYR A 180 -33.04 19.21 -2.61
CA TYR A 180 -31.93 19.17 -1.69
C TYR A 180 -32.42 19.21 -0.25
N ARG A 181 -32.56 18.02 0.35
CA ARG A 181 -33.08 17.85 1.72
C ARG A 181 -31.94 17.32 2.58
N PHE A 182 -31.13 18.21 3.11
CA PHE A 182 -30.01 17.88 3.96
C PHE A 182 -30.23 18.41 5.38
N ASP A 183 -30.11 17.53 6.38
CA ASP A 183 -30.05 17.93 7.79
C ASP A 183 -28.68 17.48 8.37
N PRO A 184 -27.80 18.41 8.75
CA PRO A 184 -26.49 18.06 9.28
C PRO A 184 -26.57 17.24 10.58
N ARG A 185 -27.63 17.48 11.39
CA ARG A 185 -27.80 16.82 12.69
C ARG A 185 -28.07 15.32 12.61
N THR A 186 -28.45 14.81 11.43
CA THR A 186 -28.65 13.38 11.19
C THR A 186 -27.40 12.67 10.68
N ARG A 187 -26.26 13.37 10.66
CA ARG A 187 -25.02 12.86 10.09
C ARG A 187 -24.06 12.37 11.17
N PRO A 188 -23.39 11.22 10.95
CA PRO A 188 -22.47 10.64 11.93
C PRO A 188 -21.38 11.59 12.40
N TRP A 189 -20.83 12.44 11.49
CA TRP A 189 -19.82 13.42 11.82
C TRP A 189 -20.32 14.51 12.78
N TYR A 190 -21.62 14.88 12.68
CA TYR A 190 -22.23 15.87 13.57
C TYR A 190 -22.41 15.30 14.97
N ASP A 191 -23.03 14.12 15.07
CA ASP A 191 -23.28 13.45 16.35
C ASP A 191 -21.95 13.17 17.09
N ALA A 192 -20.93 12.67 16.35
CA ALA A 192 -19.62 12.43 16.93
C ALA A 192 -18.96 13.70 17.47
N ALA A 193 -19.03 14.82 16.73
CA ALA A 193 -18.45 16.09 17.16
C ALA A 193 -19.20 16.75 18.32
N VAL A 194 -20.52 16.55 18.41
CA VAL A 194 -21.31 17.05 19.56
C VAL A 194 -20.99 16.27 20.84
N ALA A 195 -20.68 14.99 20.74
CA ALA A 195 -20.38 14.12 21.86
C ALA A 195 -19.03 14.43 22.56
N THR A 196 -18.13 15.18 21.89
CA THR A 196 -16.79 15.50 22.44
C THR A 196 -16.39 16.93 22.13
N ALA A 197 -15.49 17.50 22.97
CA ALA A 197 -14.89 18.81 22.70
C ALA A 197 -13.65 18.71 21.77
N ALA A 198 -13.11 17.51 21.58
CA ALA A 198 -11.94 17.29 20.74
C ALA A 198 -12.37 17.12 19.27
N PRO A 199 -11.47 17.41 18.30
CA PRO A 199 -11.71 17.04 16.91
C PRO A 199 -11.95 15.54 16.79
N VAL A 200 -12.93 15.17 15.97
CA VAL A 200 -13.25 13.77 15.64
C VAL A 200 -13.05 13.51 14.16
N GLN A 201 -12.73 12.28 13.85
CA GLN A 201 -12.54 11.82 12.50
C GLN A 201 -13.55 10.71 12.22
N SER A 202 -14.28 10.83 11.09
CA SER A 202 -15.15 9.74 10.65
C SER A 202 -14.35 8.57 10.09
N LEU A 203 -14.96 7.40 10.04
CA LEU A 203 -14.51 6.37 9.10
C LEU A 203 -14.63 6.94 7.68
N PRO A 204 -13.70 6.59 6.78
CA PRO A 204 -13.89 6.86 5.37
C PRO A 204 -15.22 6.30 4.88
N TYR A 205 -15.95 7.07 4.10
CA TYR A 205 -17.22 6.67 3.52
C TYR A 205 -17.40 7.29 2.13
N VAL A 206 -18.33 6.74 1.36
CA VAL A 206 -18.55 7.21 -0.01
C VAL A 206 -19.49 8.40 0.00
N PHE A 207 -19.03 9.50 -0.59
CA PHE A 207 -19.84 10.69 -0.77
C PHE A 207 -20.88 10.49 -1.87
N PHE A 208 -22.16 10.69 -1.55
CA PHE A 208 -23.24 10.51 -2.48
C PHE A 208 -23.13 11.42 -3.73
N THR A 209 -22.69 12.67 -3.53
CA THR A 209 -22.61 13.67 -4.61
C THR A 209 -21.43 13.44 -5.55
N THR A 210 -20.26 13.06 -5.01
CA THR A 210 -19.00 12.94 -5.78
C THR A 210 -18.66 11.51 -6.12
N ARG A 211 -19.25 10.53 -5.45
CA ARG A 211 -18.92 9.09 -5.54
C ARG A 211 -17.46 8.80 -5.23
N GLN A 212 -16.82 9.64 -4.43
CA GLN A 212 -15.45 9.49 -3.96
C GLN A 212 -15.45 8.96 -2.54
N VAL A 213 -14.34 8.33 -2.17
CA VAL A 213 -14.10 7.91 -0.78
C VAL A 213 -13.37 9.04 -0.08
N ASP A 214 -14.06 9.71 0.80
CA ASP A 214 -13.54 10.83 1.56
C ASP A 214 -13.59 10.54 3.06
N LEU A 215 -12.76 11.24 3.79
CA LEU A 215 -12.67 11.24 5.23
C LEU A 215 -13.16 12.58 5.76
N THR A 216 -14.05 12.59 6.74
CA THR A 216 -14.49 13.82 7.39
C THR A 216 -13.78 14.02 8.72
N LEU A 217 -13.15 15.18 8.87
CA LEU A 217 -12.74 15.73 10.17
C LEU A 217 -13.80 16.70 10.64
N SER A 218 -14.26 16.59 11.88
CA SER A 218 -15.27 17.50 12.42
C SER A 218 -14.97 17.91 13.85
N GLN A 219 -15.42 19.09 14.23
CA GLN A 219 -15.24 19.64 15.57
C GLN A 219 -16.40 20.54 15.93
N ARG A 220 -16.88 20.42 17.16
CA ARG A 220 -17.83 21.36 17.72
C ARG A 220 -17.19 22.74 17.81
N SER A 221 -17.92 23.79 17.42
CA SER A 221 -17.44 25.16 17.56
C SER A 221 -17.23 25.54 19.03
N VAL A 222 -16.22 26.38 19.28
CA VAL A 222 -15.89 26.81 20.64
C VAL A 222 -17.05 27.62 21.29
N ALA A 223 -17.78 28.35 20.46
CA ALA A 223 -18.94 29.12 20.94
C ALA A 223 -20.19 28.27 21.16
N GLY A 224 -20.20 27.01 20.73
CA GLY A 224 -21.38 26.14 20.70
C GLY A 224 -22.32 26.49 19.54
N GLY A 225 -23.39 25.71 19.39
CA GLY A 225 -24.45 25.95 18.38
C GLY A 225 -24.13 25.51 16.95
N SER A 226 -22.89 25.02 16.69
CA SER A 226 -22.53 24.47 15.37
C SER A 226 -21.40 23.45 15.45
N VAL A 227 -21.26 22.69 14.36
CA VAL A 227 -20.16 21.77 14.09
C VAL A 227 -19.51 22.16 12.77
N ILE A 228 -18.21 22.38 12.79
CA ILE A 228 -17.40 22.59 11.58
C ILE A 228 -16.90 21.25 11.09
N GLY A 229 -16.92 21.05 9.77
CA GLY A 229 -16.40 19.85 9.15
C GLY A 229 -15.54 20.15 7.93
N ILE A 230 -14.61 19.24 7.67
CA ILE A 230 -13.69 19.27 6.54
C ILE A 230 -13.67 17.88 5.92
N ASP A 231 -13.87 17.80 4.62
CA ASP A 231 -13.68 16.56 3.88
C ASP A 231 -12.31 16.53 3.23
N VAL A 232 -11.63 15.40 3.36
CA VAL A 232 -10.30 15.13 2.80
C VAL A 232 -10.41 13.96 1.84
N VAL A 233 -9.90 14.14 0.62
CA VAL A 233 -9.92 13.12 -0.44
C VAL A 233 -8.88 12.06 -0.19
N LEU A 234 -9.25 10.78 -0.37
CA LEU A 234 -8.35 9.66 -0.25
C LEU A 234 -7.75 9.17 -1.58
N ASP A 235 -8.16 9.71 -2.73
CA ASP A 235 -7.63 9.33 -4.04
C ASP A 235 -6.11 9.52 -4.12
N ASP A 236 -5.58 10.62 -3.55
CA ASP A 236 -4.14 10.88 -3.50
C ASP A 236 -3.38 9.80 -2.71
N LEU A 237 -4.00 9.18 -1.71
CA LEU A 237 -3.41 8.05 -1.00
C LEU A 237 -3.37 6.80 -1.87
N ALA A 238 -4.40 6.55 -2.69
CA ALA A 238 -4.43 5.46 -3.65
C ALA A 238 -3.34 5.60 -4.72
N ASP A 239 -3.10 6.80 -5.22
CA ASP A 239 -2.01 7.10 -6.16
C ASP A 239 -0.65 6.81 -5.53
N ARG A 240 -0.45 7.17 -4.26
CA ARG A 240 0.79 6.85 -3.52
C ARG A 240 0.98 5.36 -3.31
N LEU A 241 -0.08 4.61 -3.05
CA LEU A 241 0.00 3.13 -3.02
C LEU A 241 0.50 2.57 -4.36
N ALA A 242 0.05 3.13 -5.48
CA ALA A 242 0.50 2.72 -6.79
C ALA A 242 1.98 3.04 -7.06
N GLU A 243 2.48 4.19 -6.60
CA GLU A 243 3.88 4.62 -6.76
C GLU A 243 4.88 3.81 -5.93
N LEU A 244 4.48 3.35 -4.74
CA LEU A 244 5.37 2.70 -3.77
C LEU A 244 5.40 1.17 -3.90
N ARG A 245 5.06 0.62 -5.05
CA ARG A 245 5.15 -0.82 -5.32
C ARG A 245 6.60 -1.29 -5.23
N VAL A 246 6.81 -2.36 -4.45
CA VAL A 246 8.15 -2.98 -4.29
C VAL A 246 8.57 -3.72 -5.55
N THR A 247 7.62 -4.38 -6.20
CA THR A 247 7.80 -5.08 -7.48
C THR A 247 6.59 -4.79 -8.39
N PRO A 248 6.69 -5.00 -9.72
CA PRO A 248 5.57 -4.78 -10.64
C PRO A 248 4.30 -5.56 -10.28
N GLY A 249 4.43 -6.77 -9.78
CA GLY A 249 3.32 -7.63 -9.34
C GLY A 249 2.82 -7.36 -7.92
N THR A 250 3.41 -6.39 -7.19
CA THR A 250 2.98 -6.05 -5.83
C THR A 250 1.51 -5.62 -5.83
N ARG A 251 0.72 -6.23 -4.92
CA ARG A 251 -0.67 -5.88 -4.63
C ARG A 251 -0.73 -5.17 -3.29
N MET A 252 -1.49 -4.08 -3.22
CA MET A 252 -1.61 -3.28 -2.00
C MET A 252 -3.05 -2.83 -1.80
N ALA A 253 -3.49 -2.84 -0.55
CA ALA A 253 -4.77 -2.26 -0.17
C ALA A 253 -4.74 -1.79 1.28
N LEU A 254 -5.47 -0.71 1.54
CA LEU A 254 -5.76 -0.25 2.89
C LEU A 254 -7.15 -0.75 3.27
N VAL A 255 -7.25 -1.44 4.40
CA VAL A 255 -8.50 -2.08 4.82
C VAL A 255 -8.85 -1.75 6.27
N THR A 256 -10.15 -1.74 6.58
CA THR A 256 -10.65 -1.63 7.96
C THR A 256 -10.55 -2.99 8.69
N ALA A 257 -10.79 -2.97 10.00
CA ALA A 257 -10.96 -4.19 10.80
C ALA A 257 -12.10 -5.10 10.27
N ARG A 258 -13.06 -4.56 9.52
CA ARG A 258 -14.14 -5.29 8.85
C ARG A 258 -13.78 -5.76 7.44
N GLN A 259 -12.52 -5.57 7.04
CA GLN A 259 -12.01 -5.85 5.70
C GLN A 259 -12.70 -5.03 4.58
N GLU A 260 -13.27 -3.88 4.89
CA GLU A 260 -13.74 -2.91 3.90
C GLU A 260 -12.53 -2.20 3.31
N VAL A 261 -12.48 -2.07 1.98
CA VAL A 261 -11.32 -1.50 1.29
C VAL A 261 -11.45 0.02 1.24
N LEU A 262 -10.53 0.72 1.91
CA LEU A 262 -10.49 2.18 2.01
C LEU A 262 -9.70 2.82 0.88
N ALA A 263 -8.58 2.19 0.50
CA ALA A 263 -7.76 2.63 -0.61
C ALA A 263 -7.16 1.41 -1.35
N HIS A 264 -7.11 1.52 -2.67
CA HIS A 264 -6.58 0.53 -3.59
C HIS A 264 -6.01 1.27 -4.80
N PRO A 265 -4.93 0.82 -5.45
CA PRO A 265 -4.38 1.45 -6.65
C PRO A 265 -5.40 1.71 -7.78
N ASP A 266 -6.48 0.95 -7.80
CA ASP A 266 -7.63 1.17 -8.67
C ASP A 266 -8.88 1.38 -7.81
N MET A 267 -9.21 2.65 -7.51
CA MET A 267 -10.35 3.04 -6.68
C MET A 267 -11.71 2.71 -7.32
N THR A 268 -11.78 2.55 -8.64
CA THR A 268 -13.06 2.21 -9.32
C THR A 268 -13.57 0.83 -8.90
N ARG A 269 -12.67 -0.08 -8.50
CA ARG A 269 -13.02 -1.43 -8.05
C ARG A 269 -13.54 -1.49 -6.62
N VAL A 270 -13.28 -0.46 -5.82
CA VAL A 270 -13.56 -0.43 -4.37
C VAL A 270 -15.03 -0.17 -4.07
N LEU A 271 -15.75 0.45 -5.00
CA LEU A 271 -17.12 0.88 -4.80
C LEU A 271 -18.14 -0.19 -5.24
N ARG A 272 -19.17 -0.37 -4.42
CA ARG A 272 -20.40 -1.08 -4.78
C ARG A 272 -21.53 -0.04 -4.97
N VAL A 273 -22.19 -0.09 -6.10
CA VAL A 273 -23.34 0.76 -6.41
C VAL A 273 -24.59 -0.11 -6.47
N ASP A 274 -25.47 0.05 -5.48
CA ASP A 274 -26.76 -0.63 -5.38
C ASP A 274 -27.88 0.42 -5.45
N GLY A 275 -28.36 0.70 -6.65
CA GLY A 275 -29.33 1.77 -6.88
C GLY A 275 -28.77 3.14 -6.49
N GLU A 276 -29.36 3.79 -5.52
CA GLU A 276 -28.89 5.07 -4.96
C GLU A 276 -27.85 4.91 -3.84
N SER A 277 -27.64 3.69 -3.33
CA SER A 277 -26.70 3.42 -2.26
C SER A 277 -25.32 3.11 -2.84
N ILE A 278 -24.29 3.78 -2.31
CA ILE A 278 -22.89 3.50 -2.65
C ILE A 278 -22.18 3.12 -1.36
N THR A 279 -21.53 1.95 -1.38
CA THR A 279 -20.82 1.41 -0.22
C THR A 279 -19.45 0.91 -0.62
N LEU A 280 -18.56 0.77 0.37
CA LEU A 280 -17.26 0.15 0.16
C LEU A 280 -17.41 -1.37 0.03
N LYS A 281 -16.69 -1.95 -0.93
CA LYS A 281 -16.58 -3.40 -1.04
C LYS A 281 -15.66 -3.94 0.05
N ARG A 282 -15.92 -5.19 0.44
CA ARG A 282 -14.97 -5.96 1.25
C ARG A 282 -13.89 -6.55 0.35
N LEU A 283 -12.73 -6.79 0.93
CA LEU A 283 -11.57 -7.33 0.23
C LEU A 283 -11.88 -8.62 -0.54
N ALA A 284 -12.71 -9.50 0.03
CA ALA A 284 -13.15 -10.74 -0.63
C ALA A 284 -13.95 -10.54 -1.92
N GLU A 285 -14.45 -9.33 -2.17
CA GLU A 285 -15.25 -8.98 -3.35
C GLU A 285 -14.44 -8.32 -4.46
N LEU A 286 -13.14 -8.07 -4.22
CA LEU A 286 -12.28 -7.38 -5.16
C LEU A 286 -11.62 -8.28 -6.21
N ASP A 287 -11.78 -9.59 -6.18
CA ASP A 287 -11.02 -10.54 -7.00
C ASP A 287 -9.49 -10.34 -6.85
N GLU A 288 -9.07 -10.22 -5.59
CA GLU A 288 -7.65 -10.08 -5.19
C GLU A 288 -7.30 -11.22 -4.21
N PRO A 289 -7.15 -12.47 -4.71
CA PRO A 289 -6.98 -13.64 -3.85
C PRO A 289 -5.73 -13.55 -2.96
N ALA A 290 -4.67 -12.89 -3.44
CA ALA A 290 -3.45 -12.69 -2.66
C ALA A 290 -3.69 -11.82 -1.42
N LEU A 291 -4.37 -10.69 -1.58
CA LEU A 291 -4.68 -9.80 -0.45
C LEU A 291 -5.72 -10.43 0.50
N ALA A 292 -6.71 -11.14 -0.04
CA ALA A 292 -7.72 -11.82 0.76
C ALA A 292 -7.10 -12.94 1.62
N GLU A 293 -6.13 -13.69 1.08
CA GLU A 293 -5.40 -14.71 1.83
C GLU A 293 -4.50 -14.08 2.89
N LEU A 294 -3.78 -13.02 2.53
CA LEU A 294 -2.95 -12.25 3.46
C LEU A 294 -3.75 -11.78 4.67
N ALA A 295 -4.91 -11.17 4.44
CA ALA A 295 -5.78 -10.67 5.52
C ALA A 295 -6.29 -11.77 6.46
N ARG A 296 -6.38 -13.03 5.98
CA ARG A 296 -6.75 -14.18 6.82
C ARG A 296 -5.59 -14.69 7.66
N GLN A 297 -4.36 -14.59 7.17
CA GLN A 297 -3.17 -15.15 7.82
C GLN A 297 -2.44 -14.16 8.72
N THR A 298 -2.66 -12.86 8.53
CA THR A 298 -2.05 -11.82 9.36
C THR A 298 -2.94 -11.46 10.54
N GLY A 299 -2.30 -11.13 11.66
CA GLY A 299 -2.96 -10.72 12.88
C GLY A 299 -1.98 -10.05 13.83
N PRO A 300 -2.43 -9.61 15.01
CA PRO A 300 -1.56 -9.01 16.01
C PRO A 300 -0.40 -9.96 16.35
N GLY A 301 0.83 -9.51 16.12
CA GLY A 301 2.06 -10.27 16.38
C GLY A 301 2.61 -11.08 15.21
N ASN A 302 1.92 -11.17 14.06
CA ASN A 302 2.43 -11.83 12.86
C ASN A 302 2.27 -10.94 11.62
N PRO A 303 3.06 -9.86 11.48
CA PRO A 303 2.92 -8.90 10.39
C PRO A 303 3.50 -9.38 9.06
N ILE A 304 4.30 -10.45 9.03
CA ILE A 304 4.96 -10.95 7.82
C ILE A 304 4.67 -12.43 7.67
N VAL A 305 4.08 -12.82 6.55
CA VAL A 305 3.73 -14.22 6.26
C VAL A 305 4.15 -14.60 4.85
N GLN A 306 4.57 -15.86 4.68
CA GLN A 306 4.71 -16.48 3.37
C GLN A 306 3.55 -17.44 3.19
N TYR A 307 2.86 -17.35 2.05
CA TYR A 307 1.68 -18.14 1.76
C TYR A 307 1.57 -18.42 0.27
N SER A 308 0.75 -19.40 -0.07
CA SER A 308 0.49 -19.78 -1.46
C SER A 308 -0.97 -19.54 -1.78
N THR A 309 -1.22 -19.05 -2.98
CA THR A 309 -2.52 -19.07 -3.62
C THR A 309 -2.58 -20.22 -4.62
N ALA A 310 -3.70 -20.41 -5.33
CA ALA A 310 -3.83 -21.50 -6.29
C ALA A 310 -2.77 -21.50 -7.42
N HIS A 311 -2.12 -20.38 -7.68
CA HIS A 311 -1.24 -20.19 -8.83
C HIS A 311 0.16 -19.67 -8.48
N GLU A 312 0.37 -19.08 -7.31
CA GLU A 312 1.61 -18.40 -6.95
C GLU A 312 1.89 -18.41 -5.46
N ASP A 313 3.20 -18.35 -5.14
CA ASP A 313 3.69 -18.12 -3.78
C ASP A 313 3.90 -16.62 -3.53
N TRP A 314 3.51 -16.16 -2.36
CA TRP A 314 3.50 -14.76 -1.99
C TRP A 314 4.26 -14.51 -0.69
N LEU A 315 4.89 -13.34 -0.63
CA LEU A 315 5.32 -12.72 0.62
C LEU A 315 4.32 -11.62 0.97
N GLY A 316 3.65 -11.77 2.10
CA GLY A 316 2.70 -10.79 2.61
C GLY A 316 3.25 -10.01 3.79
N VAL A 317 2.94 -8.73 3.83
CA VAL A 317 3.23 -7.83 4.96
C VAL A 317 1.95 -7.08 5.31
N SER A 318 1.59 -7.11 6.60
CA SER A 318 0.50 -6.32 7.16
C SER A 318 1.07 -5.29 8.12
N LEU A 319 0.67 -4.03 7.97
CA LEU A 319 1.14 -2.91 8.78
C LEU A 319 -0.06 -2.20 9.37
N ASP A 320 0.00 -1.92 10.66
CA ASP A 320 -1.02 -1.09 11.30
C ASP A 320 -0.96 0.33 10.74
N PHE A 321 -2.12 0.83 10.34
CA PHE A 321 -2.29 2.17 9.79
C PHE A 321 -3.08 3.02 10.79
N ASP A 322 -2.38 3.59 11.75
CA ASP A 322 -2.94 4.33 12.90
C ASP A 322 -3.12 5.83 12.66
N VAL A 323 -3.09 6.26 11.39
CA VAL A 323 -3.27 7.68 11.01
C VAL A 323 -4.67 8.15 11.33
N TRP A 324 -5.62 7.25 11.17
CA TRP A 324 -7.03 7.51 11.50
C TRP A 324 -7.32 6.99 12.90
N GLN A 325 -8.07 7.74 13.68
CA GLN A 325 -8.49 7.33 15.05
C GLN A 325 -9.35 6.05 15.07
N THR A 326 -9.27 5.25 14.01
CA THR A 326 -9.99 4.00 13.79
C THR A 326 -9.07 2.83 14.08
N GLN A 327 -9.29 2.21 15.22
CA GLN A 327 -8.57 0.99 15.57
C GLN A 327 -8.76 -0.11 14.52
N GLY A 328 -7.66 -0.75 14.12
CA GLY A 328 -7.69 -1.92 13.26
C GLY A 328 -7.67 -1.63 11.75
N THR A 329 -7.30 -0.42 11.32
CA THR A 329 -6.99 -0.17 9.92
C THR A 329 -5.61 -0.71 9.59
N GLN A 330 -5.48 -1.48 8.50
CA GLN A 330 -4.25 -2.16 8.10
C GLN A 330 -3.92 -1.87 6.64
N LEU A 331 -2.63 -1.61 6.39
CA LEU A 331 -2.06 -1.62 5.05
C LEU A 331 -1.56 -3.04 4.76
N LEU A 332 -2.17 -3.67 3.76
CA LEU A 332 -1.80 -4.98 3.27
C LEU A 332 -0.91 -4.83 2.03
N VAL A 333 0.22 -5.55 2.01
CA VAL A 333 1.17 -5.58 0.90
C VAL A 333 1.48 -7.03 0.58
N ALA A 334 1.13 -7.50 -0.62
CA ALA A 334 1.41 -8.85 -1.11
C ALA A 334 2.35 -8.77 -2.33
N MET A 335 3.44 -9.51 -2.29
CA MET A 335 4.50 -9.52 -3.31
C MET A 335 4.71 -10.93 -3.84
N PRO A 336 4.73 -11.15 -5.18
CA PRO A 336 5.00 -12.46 -5.76
C PRO A 336 6.43 -12.92 -5.43
N ASN A 337 6.59 -14.11 -4.86
CA ASN A 337 7.92 -14.65 -4.55
C ASN A 337 8.79 -14.80 -5.82
N ALA A 338 8.19 -15.09 -6.96
CA ALA A 338 8.89 -15.22 -8.24
C ALA A 338 9.62 -13.93 -8.63
N GLU A 339 9.01 -12.77 -8.40
CA GLU A 339 9.63 -11.47 -8.70
C GLU A 339 10.74 -11.11 -7.72
N LEU A 340 10.61 -11.53 -6.45
CA LEU A 340 11.63 -11.27 -5.42
C LEU A 340 12.91 -12.09 -5.65
N VAL A 341 12.78 -13.29 -6.22
CA VAL A 341 13.89 -14.23 -6.43
C VAL A 341 14.48 -14.12 -7.84
N GLY A 342 13.76 -13.51 -8.80
CA GLY A 342 14.14 -13.47 -10.21
C GLY A 342 15.52 -12.86 -10.50
N GLU A 343 15.95 -11.83 -9.77
CA GLU A 343 17.32 -11.31 -9.87
C GLU A 343 18.37 -12.29 -9.33
N SER A 344 18.01 -13.14 -8.37
CA SER A 344 18.93 -14.11 -7.81
C SER A 344 19.21 -15.28 -8.78
N GLU A 345 18.29 -15.60 -9.68
CA GLU A 345 18.52 -16.62 -10.71
C GLU A 345 19.56 -16.19 -11.77
N ARG A 346 19.54 -14.93 -12.18
CA ARG A 346 20.57 -14.39 -13.08
C ARG A 346 21.97 -14.43 -12.42
N ARG A 347 22.06 -14.03 -11.15
CA ARG A 347 23.31 -14.12 -10.37
C ARG A 347 23.77 -15.55 -10.18
N ARG A 348 22.84 -16.50 -9.99
CA ARG A 348 23.12 -17.93 -9.89
C ARG A 348 23.75 -18.47 -11.17
N LEU A 349 23.22 -18.15 -12.35
CA LEU A 349 23.81 -18.54 -13.64
C LEU A 349 25.21 -17.97 -13.81
N GLN A 350 25.45 -16.73 -13.42
CA GLN A 350 26.79 -16.11 -13.43
C GLN A 350 27.77 -16.81 -12.45
N MET A 351 27.31 -17.12 -11.24
CA MET A 351 28.10 -17.86 -10.26
C MET A 351 28.43 -19.29 -10.74
N MET A 352 27.44 -19.97 -11.34
CA MET A 352 27.66 -21.30 -11.92
C MET A 352 28.68 -21.26 -13.07
N ALA A 353 28.58 -20.28 -13.97
CA ALA A 353 29.53 -20.08 -15.05
C ALA A 353 30.94 -19.76 -14.53
N MET A 354 31.04 -18.91 -13.51
CA MET A 354 32.32 -18.59 -12.88
C MET A 354 32.96 -19.82 -12.18
N MET A 355 32.14 -20.62 -11.48
CA MET A 355 32.61 -21.84 -10.84
C MET A 355 33.00 -22.90 -11.86
N ALA A 356 32.27 -23.05 -12.96
CA ALA A 356 32.66 -23.94 -14.06
C ALA A 356 34.00 -23.52 -14.68
N ALA A 357 34.23 -22.22 -14.85
CA ALA A 357 35.50 -21.67 -15.33
C ALA A 357 36.68 -21.96 -14.37
N VAL A 358 36.45 -21.74 -13.06
CA VAL A 358 37.45 -22.06 -12.02
C VAL A 358 37.74 -23.57 -11.97
N ALA A 359 36.72 -24.42 -12.06
CA ALA A 359 36.86 -25.87 -12.10
C ALA A 359 37.65 -26.30 -13.35
N ALA A 360 37.35 -25.75 -14.51
CA ALA A 360 38.09 -26.03 -15.77
C ALA A 360 39.55 -25.62 -15.70
N LEU A 361 39.89 -24.59 -14.93
CA LEU A 361 41.25 -24.10 -14.74
C LEU A 361 42.03 -24.95 -13.71
N LEU A 362 41.38 -25.47 -12.70
CA LEU A 362 41.99 -26.26 -11.62
C LEU A 362 42.09 -27.74 -11.95
N LEU A 363 41.20 -28.30 -12.79
CA LEU A 363 41.27 -29.71 -13.21
C LEU A 363 42.63 -30.11 -13.83
N PRO A 364 43.21 -29.34 -14.79
CA PRO A 364 44.52 -29.66 -15.36
C PRO A 364 45.68 -29.60 -14.32
N VAL A 365 45.54 -28.66 -13.36
CA VAL A 365 46.54 -28.51 -12.28
C VAL A 365 46.48 -29.71 -11.33
N GLY A 366 45.28 -30.13 -10.93
CA GLY A 366 45.04 -31.32 -10.12
C GLY A 366 45.55 -32.60 -10.82
N TRP A 367 45.28 -32.72 -12.14
CA TRP A 367 45.76 -33.82 -12.95
C TRP A 367 47.30 -33.87 -13.01
N LYS A 368 47.97 -32.73 -13.26
CA LYS A 368 49.44 -32.64 -13.27
C LYS A 368 50.07 -32.98 -11.90
N ALA A 369 49.48 -32.48 -10.83
CA ALA A 369 49.93 -32.75 -9.47
C ALA A 369 49.80 -34.24 -9.13
N GLY A 370 48.64 -34.86 -9.40
CA GLY A 370 48.39 -36.27 -9.21
C GLY A 370 49.33 -37.18 -10.02
N ALA A 371 49.57 -36.81 -11.29
CA ALA A 371 50.51 -37.52 -12.15
C ALA A 371 51.99 -37.39 -11.69
N SER A 372 52.35 -36.27 -11.05
CA SER A 372 53.69 -36.06 -10.49
C SER A 372 53.91 -36.90 -9.23
N ILE A 373 52.95 -36.93 -8.33
CA ILE A 373 52.97 -37.72 -7.10
C ILE A 373 53.07 -39.23 -7.45
N GLY A 374 52.19 -39.67 -8.39
CA GLY A 374 52.17 -41.07 -8.84
C GLY A 374 53.51 -41.51 -9.44
N ARG A 375 54.16 -40.67 -10.23
CA ARG A 375 55.57 -40.99 -10.79
C ARG A 375 56.60 -41.08 -9.70
N ASN A 376 56.51 -40.28 -8.65
CA ASN A 376 57.48 -40.35 -7.55
C ASN A 376 57.27 -41.59 -6.68
N LEU A 377 56.08 -42.03 -6.44
CA LEU A 377 55.74 -43.26 -5.73
C LEU A 377 56.12 -44.49 -6.50
N ASP A 378 55.90 -44.55 -7.81
CA ASP A 378 56.42 -45.65 -8.68
C ASP A 378 57.93 -45.76 -8.68
N ARG A 379 58.68 -44.64 -8.61
CA ARG A 379 60.11 -44.63 -8.49
C ARG A 379 60.63 -45.17 -7.13
N LEU A 380 59.94 -44.84 -6.06
CA LEU A 380 60.26 -45.34 -4.71
C LEU A 380 59.97 -46.84 -4.58
N SER A 381 58.80 -47.31 -5.10
CA SER A 381 58.47 -48.74 -5.12
C SER A 381 59.50 -49.58 -5.88
N ARG A 382 59.90 -49.16 -7.07
CA ARG A 382 60.93 -49.85 -7.87
C ARG A 382 62.33 -49.81 -7.23
N ARG A 383 62.65 -48.83 -6.38
CA ARG A 383 63.86 -48.79 -5.60
C ARG A 383 63.79 -49.73 -4.42
N ALA A 384 62.67 -49.88 -3.76
CA ALA A 384 62.46 -50.83 -2.66
C ALA A 384 62.56 -52.29 -3.14
N GLU A 385 62.03 -52.62 -4.32
CA GLU A 385 62.06 -53.93 -4.93
C GLU A 385 63.50 -54.33 -5.38
N ARG A 386 64.44 -53.37 -5.50
CA ARG A 386 65.88 -53.64 -5.85
C ARG A 386 66.75 -53.78 -4.64
N ILE A 387 66.29 -53.56 -3.44
CA ILE A 387 67.08 -53.60 -2.19
C ILE A 387 66.67 -54.83 -1.34
N GLY A 388 65.50 -55.49 -1.58
CA GLY A 388 65.07 -56.74 -1.02
C GLY A 388 65.35 -57.88 -2.00
#